data_8da60191cc12deb32dc9407e901c0994
#
_entry.id   8da60191cc12deb32dc9407e901c0994
#
_cell.length_a   1.000
_cell.length_b   1.000
_cell.length_c   1.000
_cell.angle_alpha   90.00
_cell.angle_beta   90.00
_cell.angle_gamma   90.00
#
_symmetry.space_group_name_H-M   'P 1'
#
loop_
_entity.id
_entity.type
_entity.pdbx_description
1 polymer ?
#
loop_
_entity_poly.entity_id
_entity_poly.type
_entity_poly.pdbx_seq_one_letter_code
_entity_poly.pdbx_strand_id
1 'polypeptide(L)'
;MTERMKTALLDLKTAQEAGEYTLCPRCGCDTMKPDLHTNALSRTADIMICDQCGQEEAILAFMNKPYSLYQWAALLPKKPASDFKTRSGREVWRIICDRQAPTIAGLFRRFENGEDAEEIRFLAHEQCPGLIDIWTEPYHMKYRTADGPLTIAFSRDSDGNVVMDASLPD
;
A
#
# COMPACT_ATOMS: atom_id res chain seq x y z
N MET A 1 1.98 -8.18 -8.78
CA MET A 1 0.54 -8.03 -8.39
C MET A 1 0.13 -9.18 -7.49
N THR A 2 -0.40 -8.89 -6.29
CA THR A 2 -0.80 -9.91 -5.30
C THR A 2 -2.07 -10.65 -5.71
N GLU A 3 -2.29 -11.88 -5.20
CA GLU A 3 -3.54 -12.64 -5.45
C GLU A 3 -4.78 -11.89 -4.96
N ARG A 4 -4.66 -11.19 -3.81
CA ARG A 4 -5.74 -10.32 -3.31
C ARG A 4 -6.12 -9.23 -4.31
N MET A 5 -5.15 -8.58 -4.95
CA MET A 5 -5.43 -7.55 -5.96
C MET A 5 -6.12 -8.14 -7.19
N LYS A 6 -5.70 -9.32 -7.64
CA LYS A 6 -6.35 -10.02 -8.77
C LYS A 6 -7.81 -10.31 -8.46
N THR A 7 -8.09 -10.84 -7.26
CA THR A 7 -9.46 -11.10 -6.80
C THR A 7 -10.28 -9.81 -6.74
N ALA A 8 -9.74 -8.75 -6.12
CA ALA A 8 -10.44 -7.47 -6.02
C ALA A 8 -10.72 -6.82 -7.39
N LEU A 9 -9.81 -6.95 -8.37
CA LEU A 9 -10.05 -6.49 -9.74
C LEU A 9 -11.15 -7.30 -10.43
N LEU A 10 -11.17 -8.62 -10.23
CA LEU A 10 -12.21 -9.48 -10.78
C LEU A 10 -13.58 -9.16 -10.19
N ASP A 11 -13.65 -8.96 -8.86
CA ASP A 11 -14.88 -8.59 -8.16
C ASP A 11 -15.41 -7.24 -8.66
N LEU A 12 -14.52 -6.24 -8.81
CA LEU A 12 -14.90 -4.93 -9.37
C LEU A 12 -15.42 -5.03 -10.80
N LYS A 13 -14.77 -5.83 -11.64
CA LYS A 13 -15.22 -6.05 -13.01
C LYS A 13 -16.61 -6.70 -13.04
N THR A 14 -16.80 -7.75 -12.24
CA THR A 14 -18.09 -8.45 -12.13
C THR A 14 -19.20 -7.53 -11.66
N ALA A 15 -18.96 -6.70 -10.65
CA ALA A 15 -19.92 -5.71 -10.17
C ALA A 15 -20.29 -4.69 -11.27
N GLN A 16 -19.30 -4.19 -12.00
CA GLN A 16 -19.52 -3.27 -13.12
C GLN A 16 -20.33 -3.92 -14.26
N GLU A 17 -20.01 -5.15 -14.63
CA GLU A 17 -20.75 -5.90 -15.68
C GLU A 17 -22.18 -6.23 -15.24
N ALA A 18 -22.42 -6.41 -13.93
CA ALA A 18 -23.75 -6.56 -13.35
C ALA A 18 -24.55 -5.24 -13.28
N GLY A 19 -23.96 -4.12 -13.66
CA GLY A 19 -24.58 -2.80 -13.59
C GLY A 19 -24.67 -2.24 -12.17
N GLU A 20 -23.89 -2.76 -11.24
CA GLU A 20 -23.82 -2.23 -9.89
C GLU A 20 -23.06 -0.90 -9.90
N TYR A 21 -23.66 0.12 -9.24
CA TYR A 21 -22.99 1.38 -9.09
C TYR A 21 -21.81 1.25 -8.13
N THR A 22 -20.64 1.72 -8.56
CA THR A 22 -19.42 1.74 -7.74
C THR A 22 -18.81 3.13 -7.70
N LEU A 23 -18.11 3.46 -6.61
CA LEU A 23 -17.19 4.59 -6.60
C LEU A 23 -16.08 4.34 -7.65
N CYS A 24 -15.47 5.40 -8.15
CA CYS A 24 -14.36 5.23 -9.08
C CYS A 24 -13.26 4.35 -8.46
N PRO A 25 -12.92 3.19 -9.04
CA PRO A 25 -11.95 2.27 -8.46
C PRO A 25 -10.56 2.89 -8.28
N ARG A 26 -10.18 3.82 -9.17
CA ARG A 26 -8.86 4.45 -9.13
C ARG A 26 -8.74 5.55 -8.06
N CYS A 27 -9.68 6.50 -7.99
CA CYS A 27 -9.58 7.62 -7.04
C CYS A 27 -10.45 7.46 -5.79
N GLY A 28 -11.41 6.53 -5.78
CA GLY A 28 -12.32 6.32 -4.65
C GLY A 28 -13.43 7.37 -4.52
N CYS A 29 -13.55 8.30 -5.48
CA CYS A 29 -14.55 9.35 -5.45
C CYS A 29 -15.88 8.91 -6.09
N ASP A 30 -16.97 9.55 -5.69
CA ASP A 30 -18.30 9.41 -6.27
C ASP A 30 -18.40 10.26 -7.56
N THR A 31 -17.72 9.82 -8.60
CA THR A 31 -17.56 10.55 -9.87
C THR A 31 -17.83 9.69 -11.09
N MET A 32 -18.31 8.46 -10.87
CA MET A 32 -18.72 7.58 -11.96
C MET A 32 -20.08 8.02 -12.52
N LYS A 33 -20.24 7.92 -13.83
CA LYS A 33 -21.54 8.14 -14.47
C LYS A 33 -22.44 6.92 -14.27
N PRO A 34 -23.77 7.12 -14.16
CA PRO A 34 -24.72 6.02 -13.98
C PRO A 34 -24.69 4.98 -15.10
N ASP A 35 -24.53 5.41 -16.35
CA ASP A 35 -24.29 4.51 -17.47
C ASP A 35 -22.80 4.16 -17.51
N LEU A 36 -22.49 2.93 -17.13
CA LEU A 36 -21.13 2.46 -16.98
C LEU A 36 -20.27 2.68 -18.23
N HIS A 37 -20.83 2.36 -19.41
CA HIS A 37 -20.10 2.42 -20.68
C HIS A 37 -19.80 3.84 -21.17
N THR A 38 -20.36 4.86 -20.51
CA THR A 38 -20.04 6.28 -20.77
C THR A 38 -18.84 6.78 -19.96
N ASN A 39 -18.31 5.95 -19.06
CA ASN A 39 -17.07 6.23 -18.30
C ASN A 39 -15.84 5.81 -19.12
N ALA A 40 -14.66 6.23 -18.67
CA ALA A 40 -13.41 5.85 -19.31
C ALA A 40 -13.02 4.40 -18.98
N LEU A 41 -12.54 3.65 -19.96
CA LEU A 41 -11.87 2.38 -19.71
C LEU A 41 -10.41 2.66 -19.29
N SER A 42 -9.99 2.08 -18.17
CA SER A 42 -8.60 2.22 -17.71
C SER A 42 -7.61 1.57 -18.69
N ARG A 43 -6.44 2.17 -18.82
CA ARG A 43 -5.30 1.62 -19.57
C ARG A 43 -4.48 0.62 -18.77
N THR A 44 -4.70 0.60 -17.45
CA THR A 44 -3.92 -0.23 -16.52
C THR A 44 -4.65 -1.52 -16.16
N ALA A 45 -5.98 -1.49 -16.18
CA ALA A 45 -6.85 -2.65 -15.92
C ALA A 45 -8.09 -2.60 -16.79
N ASP A 46 -8.68 -3.76 -17.09
CA ASP A 46 -9.93 -3.88 -17.84
C ASP A 46 -11.15 -3.56 -16.95
N ILE A 47 -11.22 -2.30 -16.49
CA ILE A 47 -12.20 -1.78 -15.52
C ILE A 47 -12.53 -0.33 -15.88
N MET A 48 -13.80 0.06 -15.76
CA MET A 48 -14.24 1.43 -15.94
C MET A 48 -13.84 2.30 -14.75
N ILE A 49 -13.35 3.49 -15.06
CA ILE A 49 -12.94 4.54 -14.12
C ILE A 49 -13.58 5.87 -14.54
N CYS A 50 -13.64 6.86 -13.65
CA CYS A 50 -14.19 8.14 -14.03
C CYS A 50 -13.35 8.84 -15.12
N ASP A 51 -13.98 9.74 -15.87
CA ASP A 51 -13.34 10.42 -17.02
C ASP A 51 -12.07 11.17 -16.64
N GLN A 52 -12.05 11.83 -15.47
CA GLN A 52 -10.86 12.53 -15.00
C GLN A 52 -9.69 11.56 -14.81
N CYS A 53 -9.92 10.42 -14.19
CA CYS A 53 -8.91 9.38 -14.04
C CYS A 53 -8.44 8.83 -15.39
N GLY A 54 -9.38 8.66 -16.34
CA GLY A 54 -9.05 8.21 -17.70
C GLY A 54 -8.18 9.21 -18.45
N GLN A 55 -8.44 10.52 -18.31
CA GLN A 55 -7.60 11.58 -18.88
C GLN A 55 -6.20 11.61 -18.26
N GLU A 56 -6.11 11.49 -16.93
CA GLU A 56 -4.82 11.43 -16.23
C GLU A 56 -4.01 10.21 -16.67
N GLU A 57 -4.64 9.03 -16.80
CA GLU A 57 -3.94 7.85 -17.33
C GLU A 57 -3.44 8.04 -18.76
N ALA A 58 -4.21 8.75 -19.61
CA ALA A 58 -3.77 9.07 -20.96
C ALA A 58 -2.51 9.93 -20.95
N ILE A 59 -2.47 10.97 -20.12
CA ILE A 59 -1.31 11.86 -19.98
C ILE A 59 -0.10 11.09 -19.44
N LEU A 60 -0.29 10.30 -18.39
CA LEU A 60 0.78 9.51 -17.79
C LEU A 60 1.33 8.45 -18.76
N ALA A 61 0.47 7.81 -19.53
CA ALA A 61 0.89 6.86 -20.57
C ALA A 61 1.73 7.55 -21.66
N PHE A 62 1.31 8.75 -22.09
CA PHE A 62 2.09 9.57 -23.04
C PHE A 62 3.48 9.94 -22.49
N MET A 63 3.58 10.16 -21.17
CA MET A 63 4.84 10.45 -20.48
C MET A 63 5.68 9.20 -20.17
N ASN A 64 5.26 8.00 -20.58
CA ASN A 64 5.85 6.71 -20.18
C ASN A 64 5.92 6.50 -18.66
N LYS A 65 4.96 7.02 -17.90
CA LYS A 65 4.83 6.90 -16.45
C LYS A 65 3.45 6.33 -16.11
N PRO A 66 3.17 5.03 -16.39
CA PRO A 66 1.87 4.46 -16.14
C PRO A 66 1.51 4.55 -14.64
N TYR A 67 0.25 4.84 -14.35
CA TYR A 67 -0.24 4.87 -12.97
C TYR A 67 -0.30 3.46 -12.41
N SER A 68 0.30 3.27 -11.24
CA SER A 68 0.40 1.94 -10.64
C SER A 68 -0.92 1.48 -10.01
N LEU A 69 -1.27 0.20 -10.22
CA LEU A 69 -2.41 -0.44 -9.55
C LEU A 69 -2.28 -0.43 -8.02
N TYR A 70 -1.07 -0.39 -7.48
CA TYR A 70 -0.82 -0.32 -6.03
C TYR A 70 -1.29 1.00 -5.40
N GLN A 71 -1.62 2.01 -6.21
CA GLN A 71 -2.11 3.32 -5.79
C GLN A 71 -3.63 3.47 -5.95
N TRP A 72 -4.31 2.47 -6.52
CA TRP A 72 -5.76 2.54 -6.72
C TRP A 72 -6.52 2.45 -5.40
N ALA A 73 -7.46 3.38 -5.18
CA ALA A 73 -8.23 3.47 -3.94
C ALA A 73 -8.95 2.16 -3.57
N ALA A 74 -9.53 1.48 -4.57
CA ALA A 74 -10.23 0.21 -4.37
C ALA A 74 -9.30 -0.97 -4.02
N LEU A 75 -8.02 -0.88 -4.37
CA LEU A 75 -7.03 -1.93 -4.15
C LEU A 75 -6.17 -1.68 -2.91
N LEU A 76 -6.17 -0.45 -2.38
CA LEU A 76 -5.42 -0.14 -1.17
C LEU A 76 -5.83 -1.07 -0.02
N PRO A 77 -4.87 -1.58 0.75
CA PRO A 77 -5.18 -2.40 1.91
C PRO A 77 -5.99 -1.59 2.92
N LYS A 78 -7.06 -2.18 3.42
CA LYS A 78 -7.73 -1.64 4.59
C LYS A 78 -6.74 -1.73 5.75
N LYS A 79 -6.29 -0.58 6.25
CA LYS A 79 -5.33 -0.55 7.37
C LYS A 79 -5.89 -1.37 8.52
N PRO A 80 -5.19 -2.42 8.99
CA PRO A 80 -5.65 -3.19 10.13
C PRO A 80 -5.82 -2.28 11.34
N ALA A 81 -6.87 -2.49 12.10
CA ALA A 81 -7.07 -1.75 13.33
C ALA A 81 -5.88 -1.97 14.28
N SER A 82 -5.35 -0.90 14.82
CA SER A 82 -4.23 -0.93 15.75
C SER A 82 -4.46 0.11 16.85
N ASP A 83 -4.19 -0.31 18.08
CA ASP A 83 -4.23 0.56 19.26
C ASP A 83 -2.87 1.25 19.53
N PHE A 84 -1.96 1.22 18.58
CA PHE A 84 -0.61 1.80 18.72
C PHE A 84 -0.64 3.31 19.02
N LYS A 85 -1.70 4.02 18.63
CA LYS A 85 -1.88 5.44 18.94
C LYS A 85 -1.98 5.74 20.44
N THR A 86 -2.39 4.75 21.24
CA THR A 86 -2.58 4.88 22.69
C THR A 86 -1.46 4.23 23.49
N ARG A 87 -0.48 3.61 22.81
CA ARG A 87 0.65 2.93 23.43
C ARG A 87 1.93 3.76 23.30
N SER A 88 2.80 3.64 24.29
CA SER A 88 4.14 4.23 24.24
C SER A 88 4.97 3.61 23.12
N GLY A 89 5.93 4.35 22.59
CA GLY A 89 6.83 3.85 21.56
C GLY A 89 7.57 2.58 21.98
N ARG A 90 7.95 2.48 23.24
CA ARG A 90 8.63 1.29 23.81
C ARG A 90 7.73 0.05 23.80
N GLU A 91 6.45 0.21 24.14
CA GLU A 91 5.48 -0.89 24.07
C GLU A 91 5.22 -1.32 22.62
N VAL A 92 5.07 -0.36 21.72
CA VAL A 92 4.88 -0.63 20.28
C VAL A 92 6.09 -1.36 19.72
N TRP A 93 7.30 -0.92 20.05
CA TRP A 93 8.53 -1.59 19.62
C TRP A 93 8.58 -3.05 20.08
N ARG A 94 8.24 -3.34 21.32
CA ARG A 94 8.16 -4.71 21.82
C ARG A 94 7.16 -5.55 21.05
N ILE A 95 5.95 -5.02 20.79
CA ILE A 95 4.93 -5.73 20.01
C ILE A 95 5.41 -6.02 18.59
N ILE A 96 6.10 -5.07 17.96
CA ILE A 96 6.66 -5.24 16.62
C ILE A 96 7.71 -6.35 16.63
N CYS A 97 8.65 -6.34 17.56
CA CYS A 97 9.66 -7.39 17.70
C CYS A 97 9.02 -8.77 17.89
N ASP A 98 8.00 -8.85 18.74
CA ASP A 98 7.36 -10.13 19.07
C ASP A 98 6.49 -10.69 17.94
N ARG A 99 5.83 -9.84 17.15
CA ARG A 99 4.77 -10.25 16.22
C ARG A 99 5.03 -9.95 14.75
N GLN A 100 5.76 -8.90 14.45
CA GLN A 100 5.92 -8.43 13.08
C GLN A 100 7.35 -8.58 12.53
N ALA A 101 8.32 -8.81 13.37
CA ALA A 101 9.73 -8.84 12.97
C ALA A 101 10.04 -9.80 11.80
N PRO A 102 9.54 -11.04 11.76
CA PRO A 102 9.79 -11.93 10.63
C PRO A 102 9.22 -11.42 9.31
N THR A 103 8.01 -10.83 9.34
CA THR A 103 7.35 -10.23 8.18
C THR A 103 8.13 -9.03 7.67
N ILE A 104 8.50 -8.12 8.58
CA ILE A 104 9.26 -6.90 8.28
C ILE A 104 10.63 -7.25 7.68
N ALA A 105 11.36 -8.18 8.30
CA ALA A 105 12.64 -8.64 7.78
C ALA A 105 12.51 -9.32 6.40
N GLY A 106 11.41 -10.03 6.16
CA GLY A 106 11.09 -10.61 4.87
C GLY A 106 10.87 -9.55 3.79
N LEU A 107 10.11 -8.50 4.09
CA LEU A 107 9.87 -7.37 3.18
C LEU A 107 11.17 -6.62 2.86
N PHE A 108 12.03 -6.40 3.86
CA PHE A 108 13.32 -5.76 3.64
C PHE A 108 14.22 -6.59 2.71
N ARG A 109 14.28 -7.92 2.88
CA ARG A 109 15.06 -8.80 1.97
C ARG A 109 14.54 -8.74 0.54
N ARG A 110 13.23 -8.71 0.35
CA ARG A 110 12.60 -8.57 -0.99
C ARG A 110 13.00 -7.25 -1.63
N PHE A 111 13.01 -6.17 -0.86
CA PHE A 111 13.47 -4.85 -1.32
C PHE A 111 14.95 -4.88 -1.75
N GLU A 112 15.84 -5.46 -0.94
CA GLU A 112 17.26 -5.60 -1.28
C GLU A 112 17.50 -6.47 -2.51
N ASN A 113 16.63 -7.45 -2.77
CA ASN A 113 16.68 -8.29 -3.96
C ASN A 113 16.15 -7.60 -5.23
N GLY A 114 15.78 -6.31 -5.13
CA GLY A 114 15.34 -5.51 -6.28
C GLY A 114 13.88 -5.74 -6.67
N GLU A 115 13.04 -6.28 -5.77
CA GLU A 115 11.61 -6.36 -6.03
C GLU A 115 10.98 -4.96 -6.03
N ASP A 116 9.83 -4.84 -6.70
CA ASP A 116 9.13 -3.57 -6.88
C ASP A 116 8.83 -2.87 -5.55
N ALA A 117 9.35 -1.66 -5.37
CA ALA A 117 9.22 -0.89 -4.13
C ALA A 117 7.76 -0.54 -3.81
N GLU A 118 6.90 -0.35 -4.82
CA GLU A 118 5.47 -0.08 -4.60
C GLU A 118 4.74 -1.34 -4.13
N GLU A 119 5.10 -2.51 -4.67
CA GLU A 119 4.55 -3.78 -4.18
C GLU A 119 4.96 -4.03 -2.73
N ILE A 120 6.21 -3.78 -2.37
CA ILE A 120 6.69 -3.93 -1.00
C ILE A 120 5.97 -2.96 -0.06
N ARG A 121 5.80 -1.71 -0.47
CA ARG A 121 5.03 -0.71 0.29
C ARG A 121 3.60 -1.16 0.53
N PHE A 122 2.94 -1.67 -0.51
CA PHE A 122 1.59 -2.20 -0.41
C PHE A 122 1.50 -3.36 0.57
N LEU A 123 2.38 -4.35 0.45
CA LEU A 123 2.43 -5.52 1.34
C LEU A 123 2.73 -5.12 2.79
N ALA A 124 3.61 -4.14 3.01
CA ALA A 124 3.90 -3.64 4.34
C ALA A 124 2.65 -3.03 5.00
N HIS A 125 1.88 -2.24 4.26
CA HIS A 125 0.62 -1.69 4.78
C HIS A 125 -0.46 -2.76 5.02
N GLU A 126 -0.44 -3.84 4.25
CA GLU A 126 -1.37 -4.96 4.42
C GLU A 126 -1.01 -5.85 5.62
N GLN A 127 0.28 -6.10 5.83
CA GLN A 127 0.75 -7.12 6.76
C GLN A 127 1.26 -6.58 8.10
N CYS A 128 1.52 -5.26 8.18
CA CYS A 128 2.08 -4.61 9.37
C CYS A 128 1.04 -3.67 10.02
N PRO A 129 0.22 -4.16 10.98
CA PRO A 129 -0.72 -3.32 11.71
C PRO A 129 -0.04 -2.12 12.36
N GLY A 130 -0.65 -0.94 12.21
CA GLY A 130 -0.13 0.30 12.81
C GLY A 130 0.91 1.04 12.00
N LEU A 131 1.39 0.49 10.90
CA LEU A 131 2.30 1.17 9.98
C LEU A 131 1.67 2.47 9.44
N ILE A 132 2.41 3.58 9.52
CA ILE A 132 2.01 4.86 8.91
C ILE A 132 2.59 4.97 7.53
N ASP A 133 3.90 4.74 7.42
CA ASP A 133 4.66 4.96 6.21
C ASP A 133 5.88 4.05 6.12
N ILE A 134 6.37 3.87 4.91
CA ILE A 134 7.56 3.13 4.58
C ILE A 134 8.34 3.88 3.50
N TRP A 135 9.65 4.06 3.72
CA TRP A 135 10.56 4.71 2.79
C TRP A 135 11.58 3.71 2.28
N THR A 136 11.96 3.86 1.05
CA THR A 136 12.87 2.92 0.39
C THR A 136 14.30 3.46 0.22
N GLU A 137 14.52 4.76 0.47
CA GLU A 137 15.84 5.40 0.32
C GLU A 137 16.10 6.43 1.44
N PRO A 138 16.74 6.04 2.55
CA PRO A 138 17.07 4.69 3.02
C PRO A 138 15.82 3.93 3.45
N TYR A 139 15.85 2.58 3.41
CA TYR A 139 14.71 1.78 3.82
C TYR A 139 14.44 1.92 5.31
N HIS A 140 13.26 2.42 5.65
CA HIS A 140 12.79 2.51 7.02
C HIS A 140 11.26 2.49 7.08
N MET A 141 10.72 2.12 8.24
CA MET A 141 9.28 2.05 8.50
C MET A 141 8.91 2.98 9.64
N LYS A 142 7.74 3.63 9.57
CA LYS A 142 7.23 4.50 10.62
C LYS A 142 5.91 4.00 11.17
N TYR A 143 5.81 4.01 12.50
CA TYR A 143 4.60 3.65 13.23
C TYR A 143 4.14 4.82 14.11
N ARG A 144 2.83 4.98 14.23
CA ARG A 144 2.26 6.00 15.12
C ARG A 144 2.16 5.45 16.54
N THR A 145 2.68 6.20 17.52
CA THR A 145 2.58 5.87 18.94
C THR A 145 2.02 7.05 19.74
N ALA A 146 1.75 6.85 21.03
CA ALA A 146 1.31 7.94 21.93
C ALA A 146 2.38 9.01 22.10
N ASP A 147 3.67 8.61 22.03
CA ASP A 147 4.83 9.50 22.25
C ASP A 147 5.30 10.17 20.95
N GLY A 148 4.66 9.88 19.81
CA GLY A 148 5.06 10.36 18.49
C GLY A 148 5.42 9.23 17.53
N PRO A 149 6.05 9.51 16.38
CA PRO A 149 6.40 8.49 15.41
C PRO A 149 7.59 7.64 15.86
N LEU A 150 7.41 6.34 15.96
CA LEU A 150 8.48 5.36 16.07
C LEU A 150 9.05 5.10 14.67
N THR A 151 10.35 5.29 14.48
CA THR A 151 11.03 4.97 13.21
C THR A 151 11.90 3.73 13.39
N ILE A 152 11.76 2.76 12.49
CA ILE A 152 12.57 1.54 12.44
C ILE A 152 13.49 1.64 11.23
N ALA A 153 14.77 1.69 11.45
CA ALA A 153 15.82 1.60 10.44
C ALA A 153 16.30 0.15 10.28
N PHE A 154 16.86 -0.15 9.12
CA PHE A 154 17.31 -1.48 8.77
C PHE A 154 18.79 -1.46 8.38
N SER A 155 19.51 -2.45 8.86
CA SER A 155 20.91 -2.70 8.52
C SER A 155 21.20 -4.20 8.46
N ARG A 156 22.43 -4.56 8.13
CA ARG A 156 22.91 -5.93 8.25
C ARG A 156 24.05 -6.00 9.24
N ASP A 157 24.06 -7.08 10.05
CA ASP A 157 25.18 -7.39 10.92
C ASP A 157 26.34 -8.03 10.14
N SER A 158 27.43 -8.35 10.82
CA SER A 158 28.62 -9.01 10.25
C SER A 158 28.32 -10.37 9.62
N ASP A 159 27.26 -11.04 10.08
CA ASP A 159 26.85 -12.37 9.62
C ASP A 159 25.80 -12.29 8.50
N GLY A 160 25.41 -11.06 8.09
CA GLY A 160 24.45 -10.80 7.04
C GLY A 160 22.99 -10.91 7.48
N ASN A 161 22.70 -10.99 8.79
CA ASN A 161 21.34 -11.00 9.28
C ASN A 161 20.76 -9.58 9.25
N VAL A 162 19.45 -9.47 9.04
CA VAL A 162 18.74 -8.19 9.11
C VAL A 162 18.65 -7.73 10.55
N VAL A 163 19.15 -6.55 10.81
CA VAL A 163 19.07 -5.85 12.10
C VAL A 163 18.07 -4.70 11.99
N MET A 164 17.20 -4.58 12.97
CA MET A 164 16.21 -3.52 13.09
C MET A 164 16.53 -2.64 14.28
N ASP A 165 16.74 -1.35 14.04
CA ASP A 165 17.00 -0.35 15.06
C ASP A 165 15.84 0.62 15.17
N ALA A 166 15.30 0.77 16.37
CA ALA A 166 14.19 1.66 16.64
C ALA A 166 14.65 3.00 17.23
N SER A 167 14.24 4.10 16.63
CA SER A 167 14.37 5.43 17.19
C SER A 167 13.01 5.99 17.60
N LEU A 168 12.93 6.43 18.84
CA LEU A 168 11.79 7.18 19.38
C LEU A 168 12.03 8.68 19.17
N PRO A 169 10.96 9.48 19.03
CA PRO A 169 11.11 10.93 19.13
C PRO A 169 11.61 11.30 20.52
N ASP A 170 12.48 12.30 20.59
CA ASP A 170 12.96 12.91 21.84
C ASP A 170 11.82 13.60 22.60
#